data_eb37e26b7cfc4b99c9fa9f89cf515e5d
#
_entry.id   eb37e26b7cfc4b99c9fa9f89cf515e5d
#
_cell.length_a   1.000
_cell.length_b   1.000
_cell.length_c   1.000
_cell.angle_alpha   90.00
_cell.angle_beta   90.00
_cell.angle_gamma   90.00
#
_symmetry.space_group_name_H-M   'P 1'
#
loop_
_entity.id
_entity.type
_entity.pdbx_description
1 polymer ?
#
loop_
_entity_poly.entity_id
_entity_poly.type
_entity_poly.pdbx_seq_one_letter_code
_entity_poly.pdbx_strand_id
1 'polypeptide(L)'
;MTTEFLVLSRQDLREAMHFADYVEAIAEGFQLLAEGRCESPIPTEIPAACGTFHVKTGSLPRGAGFVAAKINGNFPGNRNRYGLPTIQGAVFLADASNGQPLALLDSMEITLQRTGAVTAVAARYLARSDLGDSDDM
;
A
#
# COMPACT_ATOMS: atom_id res chain seq x y z
N MET A 1 11.36 6.32 -28.25
CA MET A 1 10.36 6.64 -27.20
C MET A 1 11.09 6.88 -25.90
N THR A 2 10.99 8.04 -25.34
CA THR A 2 11.51 8.32 -23.99
C THR A 2 10.59 7.63 -22.99
N THR A 3 11.10 6.64 -22.30
CA THR A 3 10.40 5.96 -21.22
C THR A 3 10.42 6.88 -20.02
N GLU A 4 9.29 7.44 -19.65
CA GLU A 4 9.19 8.31 -18.49
C GLU A 4 9.16 7.46 -17.22
N PHE A 5 10.08 7.73 -16.28
CA PHE A 5 10.09 7.13 -14.95
C PHE A 5 9.72 8.20 -13.93
N LEU A 6 8.62 7.96 -13.20
CA LEU A 6 8.09 8.92 -12.23
C LEU A 6 8.72 8.72 -10.85
N VAL A 7 9.07 9.81 -10.18
CA VAL A 7 9.42 9.80 -8.76
C VAL A 7 8.39 10.66 -8.03
N LEU A 8 7.53 10.02 -7.24
CA LEU A 8 6.42 10.67 -6.57
C LEU A 8 6.66 10.78 -5.07
N SER A 9 6.70 12.01 -4.59
CA SER A 9 6.81 12.34 -3.18
C SER A 9 5.50 12.05 -2.44
N ARG A 10 5.55 12.15 -1.11
CA ARG A 10 4.34 12.09 -0.27
C ARG A 10 3.30 13.13 -0.66
N GLN A 11 3.74 14.35 -1.00
CA GLN A 11 2.85 15.42 -1.42
C GLN A 11 2.14 15.08 -2.74
N ASP A 12 2.89 14.60 -3.74
CA ASP A 12 2.32 14.21 -5.03
C ASP A 12 1.24 13.14 -4.87
N LEU A 13 1.46 12.17 -3.97
CA LEU A 13 0.49 11.11 -3.71
C LEU A 13 -0.78 11.64 -3.01
N ARG A 14 -0.65 12.59 -2.10
CA ARG A 14 -1.81 13.24 -1.44
C ARG A 14 -2.67 14.04 -2.43
N GLU A 15 -2.04 14.65 -3.41
CA GLU A 15 -2.73 15.40 -4.45
C GLU A 15 -3.36 14.49 -5.51
N ALA A 16 -2.74 13.33 -5.79
CA ALA A 16 -3.17 12.39 -6.81
C ALA A 16 -4.33 11.47 -6.37
N MET A 17 -4.42 11.12 -5.07
CA MET A 17 -5.39 10.15 -4.56
C MET A 17 -6.04 10.61 -3.25
N HIS A 18 -7.37 10.54 -3.20
CA HIS A 18 -8.14 10.75 -1.97
C HIS A 18 -8.38 9.43 -1.23
N PHE A 19 -8.77 9.51 0.05
CA PHE A 19 -8.99 8.31 0.86
C PHE A 19 -10.02 7.35 0.25
N ALA A 20 -11.07 7.87 -0.36
CA ALA A 20 -12.08 7.06 -1.06
C ALA A 20 -11.48 6.20 -2.18
N ASP A 21 -10.50 6.72 -2.91
CA ASP A 21 -9.83 5.98 -4.00
C ASP A 21 -9.03 4.79 -3.43
N TYR A 22 -8.38 4.97 -2.26
CA TYR A 22 -7.72 3.88 -1.56
C TYR A 22 -8.71 2.80 -1.09
N VAL A 23 -9.89 3.20 -0.59
CA VAL A 23 -10.93 2.25 -0.16
C VAL A 23 -11.39 1.37 -1.32
N GLU A 24 -11.69 1.97 -2.48
CA GLU A 24 -12.10 1.21 -3.67
C GLU A 24 -10.97 0.33 -4.22
N ALA A 25 -9.74 0.84 -4.27
CA ALA A 25 -8.57 0.05 -4.70
C ALA A 25 -8.29 -1.14 -3.78
N ILE A 26 -8.46 -0.99 -2.47
CA ILE A 26 -8.29 -2.09 -1.50
C ILE A 26 -9.43 -3.11 -1.63
N ALA A 27 -10.67 -2.67 -1.83
CA ALA A 27 -11.81 -3.58 -2.04
C ALA A 27 -11.60 -4.42 -3.31
N GLU A 28 -11.22 -3.78 -4.43
CA GLU A 28 -10.86 -4.46 -5.68
C GLU A 28 -9.69 -5.44 -5.48
N GLY A 29 -8.64 -5.03 -4.78
CA GLY A 29 -7.48 -5.87 -4.51
C GLY A 29 -7.82 -7.12 -3.71
N PHE A 30 -8.67 -7.03 -2.69
CA PHE A 30 -9.15 -8.19 -1.93
C PHE A 30 -10.00 -9.13 -2.78
N GLN A 31 -10.85 -8.58 -3.65
CA GLN A 31 -11.65 -9.39 -4.56
C GLN A 31 -10.75 -10.17 -5.53
N LEU A 32 -9.80 -9.50 -6.18
CA LEU A 32 -8.87 -10.14 -7.10
C LEU A 32 -8.00 -11.20 -6.42
N LEU A 33 -7.60 -10.96 -5.16
CA LEU A 33 -6.86 -11.95 -4.38
C LEU A 33 -7.73 -13.18 -4.07
N ALA A 34 -8.97 -12.97 -3.65
CA ALA A 34 -9.91 -14.07 -3.37
C ALA A 34 -10.25 -14.90 -4.62
N GLU A 35 -10.26 -14.28 -5.78
CA GLU A 35 -10.46 -14.92 -7.09
C GLU A 35 -9.19 -15.62 -7.62
N GLY A 36 -8.05 -15.53 -6.90
CA GLY A 36 -6.76 -16.07 -7.34
C GLY A 36 -6.20 -15.38 -8.59
N ARG A 37 -6.57 -14.13 -8.82
CA ARG A 37 -6.18 -13.35 -10.01
C ARG A 37 -5.01 -12.42 -9.78
N CYS A 38 -4.48 -12.35 -8.58
CA CYS A 38 -3.27 -11.59 -8.26
C CYS A 38 -2.32 -12.41 -7.41
N GLU A 39 -1.02 -12.09 -7.50
CA GLU A 39 0.02 -12.75 -6.72
C GLU A 39 0.41 -11.86 -5.53
N SER A 40 0.53 -12.48 -4.36
CA SER A 40 1.02 -11.85 -3.15
C SER A 40 2.01 -12.77 -2.44
N PRO A 41 3.28 -12.79 -2.89
CA PRO A 41 4.31 -13.62 -2.28
C PRO A 41 4.51 -13.35 -0.79
N ILE A 42 5.07 -14.32 -0.08
CA ILE A 42 5.37 -14.20 1.35
C ILE A 42 6.35 -13.04 1.56
N PRO A 43 6.06 -12.11 2.48
CA PRO A 43 6.97 -11.02 2.80
C PRO A 43 8.34 -11.51 3.26
N THR A 44 9.38 -10.79 2.85
CA THR A 44 10.76 -11.04 3.27
C THR A 44 11.21 -9.99 4.28
N GLU A 45 11.95 -10.41 5.30
CA GLU A 45 12.55 -9.54 6.29
C GLU A 45 14.07 -9.55 6.16
N ILE A 46 14.67 -8.37 6.24
CA ILE A 46 16.13 -8.17 6.22
C ILE A 46 16.52 -7.51 7.52
N PRO A 47 17.13 -8.24 8.47
CA PRO A 47 17.59 -7.68 9.73
C PRO A 47 18.69 -6.63 9.52
N ALA A 48 18.64 -5.56 10.31
CA ALA A 48 19.67 -4.53 10.42
C ALA A 48 20.03 -4.29 11.91
N ALA A 49 21.14 -3.65 12.17
CA ALA A 49 21.69 -3.50 13.54
C ALA A 49 20.71 -2.86 14.54
N CYS A 50 19.84 -1.96 14.09
CA CYS A 50 18.91 -1.21 14.97
C CYS A 50 17.46 -1.26 14.49
N GLY A 51 17.13 -2.18 13.57
CA GLY A 51 15.81 -2.28 12.99
C GLY A 51 15.70 -3.42 11.98
N THR A 52 14.66 -3.41 11.18
CA THR A 52 14.40 -4.44 10.17
C THR A 52 13.82 -3.80 8.92
N PHE A 53 14.23 -4.25 7.75
CA PHE A 53 13.54 -3.95 6.51
C PHE A 53 12.53 -5.04 6.18
N HIS A 54 11.34 -4.63 5.76
CA HIS A 54 10.28 -5.52 5.28
C HIS A 54 10.09 -5.30 3.79
N VAL A 55 10.24 -6.37 3.01
CA VAL A 55 10.00 -6.36 1.57
C VAL A 55 8.68 -7.07 1.29
N LYS A 56 7.75 -6.38 0.66
CA LYS A 56 6.46 -6.92 0.23
C LYS A 56 6.28 -6.69 -1.25
N THR A 57 5.87 -7.74 -1.96
CA THR A 57 5.67 -7.70 -3.41
C THR A 57 4.26 -8.15 -3.75
N GLY A 58 3.81 -7.81 -4.94
CA GLY A 58 2.54 -8.27 -5.46
C GLY A 58 2.36 -7.91 -6.92
N SER A 59 1.45 -8.59 -7.58
CA SER A 59 1.04 -8.28 -8.95
C SER A 59 -0.47 -8.04 -9.01
N LEU A 60 -0.88 -7.17 -9.93
CA LEU A 60 -2.27 -6.83 -10.17
C LEU A 60 -2.57 -6.93 -11.67
N PRO A 61 -3.53 -7.77 -12.12
CA PRO A 61 -3.86 -7.96 -13.52
C PRO A 61 -4.86 -6.90 -14.01
N ARG A 62 -4.43 -5.63 -14.03
CA ARG A 62 -5.25 -4.51 -14.52
C ARG A 62 -4.61 -3.94 -15.79
N GLY A 63 -5.32 -3.99 -16.91
CA GLY A 63 -4.76 -3.64 -18.22
C GLY A 63 -3.62 -4.58 -18.61
N ALA A 64 -2.43 -4.04 -18.89
CA ALA A 64 -1.21 -4.80 -19.13
C ALA A 64 -0.68 -5.52 -17.87
N GLY A 65 -1.23 -5.19 -16.71
CA GLY A 65 -0.79 -5.66 -15.40
C GLY A 65 0.29 -4.80 -14.78
N PHE A 66 0.37 -4.87 -13.45
CA PHE A 66 1.39 -4.16 -12.69
C PHE A 66 2.08 -5.09 -11.69
N VAL A 67 3.36 -4.87 -11.47
CA VAL A 67 4.12 -5.46 -10.36
C VAL A 67 4.56 -4.34 -9.44
N ALA A 68 4.34 -4.52 -8.14
CA ALA A 68 4.82 -3.59 -7.13
C ALA A 68 5.74 -4.29 -6.13
N ALA A 69 6.78 -3.59 -5.70
CA ALA A 69 7.65 -4.00 -4.61
C ALA A 69 7.79 -2.85 -3.62
N LYS A 70 7.36 -3.08 -2.37
CA LYS A 70 7.50 -2.13 -1.28
C LYS A 70 8.62 -2.55 -0.34
N ILE A 71 9.55 -1.64 -0.06
CA ILE A 71 10.62 -1.82 0.90
C ILE A 71 10.46 -0.76 1.98
N ASN A 72 10.16 -1.20 3.21
CA ASN A 72 10.05 -0.32 4.38
C ASN A 72 11.06 -0.72 5.45
N GLY A 73 11.84 0.24 5.92
CA GLY A 73 12.61 0.10 7.15
C GLY A 73 11.73 0.41 8.36
N ASN A 74 11.81 -0.43 9.39
CA ASN A 74 11.21 -0.21 10.70
C ASN A 74 12.33 -0.08 11.74
N PHE A 75 12.55 1.14 12.22
CA PHE A 75 13.62 1.50 13.15
C PHE A 75 13.03 2.24 14.36
N PRO A 76 12.63 1.54 15.42
CA PRO A 76 11.94 2.13 16.57
C PRO A 76 12.71 3.26 17.26
N GLY A 77 14.03 3.21 17.24
CA GLY A 77 14.91 4.24 17.83
C GLY A 77 15.10 5.52 17.01
N ASN A 78 14.61 5.58 15.78
CA ASN A 78 14.85 6.69 14.87
C ASN A 78 14.38 8.03 15.40
N ARG A 79 13.19 8.07 16.00
CA ARG A 79 12.63 9.32 16.51
C ARG A 79 13.52 9.97 17.56
N ASN A 80 14.03 9.17 18.48
CA ASN A 80 14.85 9.67 19.60
C ASN A 80 16.30 9.95 19.19
N ARG A 81 16.85 9.17 18.24
CA ARG A 81 18.27 9.26 17.85
C ARG A 81 18.52 10.25 16.73
N TYR A 82 17.59 10.35 15.78
CA TYR A 82 17.83 11.08 14.52
C TYR A 82 16.70 12.05 14.16
N GLY A 83 15.59 12.12 14.94
CA GLY A 83 14.42 12.90 14.59
C GLY A 83 13.69 12.38 13.33
N LEU A 84 13.97 11.15 12.92
CA LEU A 84 13.38 10.53 11.73
C LEU A 84 12.14 9.71 12.09
N PRO A 85 11.22 9.48 11.14
CA PRO A 85 10.12 8.54 11.31
C PRO A 85 10.61 7.12 11.64
N THR A 86 9.84 6.39 12.44
CA THR A 86 10.12 4.99 12.77
C THR A 86 10.07 4.11 11.52
N ILE A 87 9.12 4.38 10.63
CA ILE A 87 8.93 3.65 9.38
C ILE A 87 9.20 4.58 8.21
N GLN A 88 10.01 4.14 7.27
CA GLN A 88 10.33 4.87 6.03
C GLN A 88 10.56 3.88 4.91
N GLY A 89 10.31 4.26 3.66
CA GLY A 89 10.58 3.39 2.53
C GLY A 89 10.02 3.90 1.22
N ALA A 90 10.04 3.03 0.23
CA ALA A 90 9.56 3.30 -1.11
C ALA A 90 8.79 2.12 -1.68
N VAL A 91 7.94 2.43 -2.66
CA VAL A 91 7.27 1.45 -3.52
C VAL A 91 7.78 1.62 -4.94
N PHE A 92 8.35 0.57 -5.49
CA PHE A 92 8.68 0.46 -6.91
C PHE A 92 7.48 -0.10 -7.66
N LEU A 93 7.16 0.48 -8.81
CA LEU A 93 6.08 0.03 -9.70
C LEU A 93 6.64 -0.25 -11.09
N ALA A 94 6.25 -1.37 -11.67
CA ALA A 94 6.63 -1.76 -13.02
C ALA A 94 5.43 -2.30 -13.82
N ASP A 95 5.54 -2.21 -15.15
CA ASP A 95 4.64 -2.87 -16.08
C ASP A 95 4.91 -4.39 -16.08
N ALA A 96 3.89 -5.20 -15.83
CA ALA A 96 4.03 -6.64 -15.75
C ALA A 96 4.21 -7.33 -17.10
N SER A 97 3.88 -6.66 -18.21
CA SER A 97 3.98 -7.24 -19.55
C SER A 97 5.41 -7.24 -20.12
N ASN A 98 6.24 -6.28 -19.69
CA ASN A 98 7.56 -6.07 -20.28
C ASN A 98 8.65 -5.74 -19.25
N GLY A 99 8.29 -5.59 -17.96
CA GLY A 99 9.23 -5.27 -16.87
C GLY A 99 9.68 -3.82 -16.82
N GLN A 100 9.07 -2.93 -17.59
CA GLN A 100 9.44 -1.53 -17.62
C GLN A 100 9.21 -0.86 -16.27
N PRO A 101 10.24 -0.22 -15.66
CA PRO A 101 10.04 0.64 -14.49
C PRO A 101 9.12 1.81 -14.82
N LEU A 102 8.09 2.01 -14.02
CA LEU A 102 7.10 3.08 -14.19
C LEU A 102 7.26 4.18 -13.15
N ALA A 103 7.41 3.80 -11.87
CA ALA A 103 7.49 4.78 -10.81
C ALA A 103 8.22 4.28 -9.57
N LEU A 104 8.76 5.25 -8.82
CA LEU A 104 9.16 5.11 -7.42
C LEU A 104 8.32 6.07 -6.58
N LEU A 105 7.65 5.53 -5.55
CA LEU A 105 6.64 6.26 -4.77
C LEU A 105 7.04 6.29 -3.28
N ASP A 106 6.72 7.38 -2.57
CA ASP A 106 6.81 7.39 -1.11
C ASP A 106 5.90 6.30 -0.52
N SER A 107 6.47 5.42 0.30
CA SER A 107 5.69 4.32 0.88
C SER A 107 4.88 4.72 2.10
N MET A 108 5.20 5.84 2.73
CA MET A 108 4.58 6.24 3.99
C MET A 108 3.15 6.69 3.79
N GLU A 109 2.88 7.51 2.77
CA GLU A 109 1.52 7.93 2.45
C GLU A 109 0.67 6.72 2.06
N ILE A 110 1.17 5.89 1.16
CA ILE A 110 0.49 4.65 0.73
C ILE A 110 0.22 3.74 1.94
N THR A 111 1.21 3.54 2.81
CA THR A 111 1.05 2.66 3.99
C THR A 111 0.00 3.20 4.96
N LEU A 112 -0.04 4.51 5.19
CA LEU A 112 -1.02 5.15 6.04
C LEU A 112 -2.44 4.98 5.47
N GLN A 113 -2.64 5.42 4.25
CA GLN A 113 -3.95 5.43 3.60
C GLN A 113 -4.51 4.02 3.37
N ARG A 114 -3.68 3.10 2.85
CA ARG A 114 -4.12 1.71 2.61
C ARG A 114 -4.48 0.99 3.92
N THR A 115 -3.82 1.31 5.04
CA THR A 115 -4.12 0.69 6.33
C THR A 115 -5.46 1.15 6.85
N GLY A 116 -5.77 2.46 6.77
CA GLY A 116 -7.09 2.98 7.06
C GLY A 116 -8.17 2.43 6.12
N ALA A 117 -7.85 2.30 4.83
CA ALA A 117 -8.77 1.76 3.83
C ALA A 117 -9.14 0.29 4.09
N VAL A 118 -8.20 -0.55 4.55
CA VAL A 118 -8.51 -1.94 4.98
C VAL A 118 -9.56 -1.95 6.08
N THR A 119 -9.45 -1.08 7.07
CA THR A 119 -10.44 -0.95 8.15
C THR A 119 -11.79 -0.48 7.61
N ALA A 120 -11.82 0.48 6.70
CA ALA A 120 -13.05 0.96 6.09
C ALA A 120 -13.74 -0.13 5.25
N VAL A 121 -12.98 -0.92 4.49
CA VAL A 121 -13.52 -2.08 3.74
C VAL A 121 -14.07 -3.13 4.70
N ALA A 122 -13.34 -3.46 5.76
CA ALA A 122 -13.83 -4.39 6.78
C ALA A 122 -15.13 -3.90 7.43
N ALA A 123 -15.22 -2.62 7.78
CA ALA A 123 -16.44 -2.04 8.33
C ALA A 123 -17.62 -2.11 7.33
N ARG A 124 -17.37 -1.83 6.06
CA ARG A 124 -18.39 -1.89 4.99
C ARG A 124 -19.05 -3.27 4.85
N TYR A 125 -18.26 -4.34 5.00
CA TYR A 125 -18.74 -5.71 4.76
C TYR A 125 -19.02 -6.53 6.02
N LEU A 126 -18.47 -6.15 7.17
CA LEU A 126 -18.57 -6.90 8.41
C LEU A 126 -19.38 -6.20 9.50
N ALA A 127 -19.70 -4.91 9.34
CA ALA A 127 -20.55 -4.20 10.31
C ALA A 127 -21.97 -4.78 10.27
N ARG A 128 -22.54 -5.02 11.44
CA ARG A 128 -23.91 -5.47 11.58
C ARG A 128 -24.86 -4.33 11.26
N SER A 129 -25.84 -4.59 10.42
CA SER A 129 -26.88 -3.62 10.02
C SER A 129 -27.92 -3.37 11.13
N ASP A 130 -27.96 -4.22 12.14
CA ASP A 130 -28.96 -4.20 13.23
C ASP A 130 -28.59 -3.29 14.42
N LEU A 131 -27.47 -2.57 14.36
CA LEU A 131 -27.08 -1.61 15.39
C LEU A 131 -27.58 -0.17 15.15
N GLY A 132 -28.41 0.04 14.11
CA GLY A 132 -28.92 1.35 13.73
C GLY A 132 -30.33 1.69 14.22
N ASP A 133 -31.11 0.76 14.76
CA ASP A 133 -32.47 1.01 15.25
C ASP A 133 -32.56 0.81 16.78
N SER A 134 -31.93 1.67 17.53
CA SER A 134 -32.27 1.91 18.95
C SER A 134 -32.68 3.38 19.15
N ASP A 135 -33.60 3.85 18.31
CA ASP A 135 -34.49 4.93 18.67
C ASP A 135 -35.79 4.30 19.21
N ASP A 136 -35.79 3.97 20.49
CA ASP A 136 -37.01 3.91 21.31
C ASP A 136 -36.60 3.87 22.78
N MET A 137 -36.50 5.05 23.40
CA MET A 137 -37.17 5.43 24.68
C MET A 137 -36.96 6.89 24.96
#